data_c3d7a18bae90433c035c278480b245b2
#
_entry.id   c3d7a18bae90433c035c278480b245b2
#
_cell.length_a   1.000
_cell.length_b   1.000
_cell.length_c   1.000
_cell.angle_alpha   90.00
_cell.angle_beta   90.00
_cell.angle_gamma   90.00
#
_symmetry.space_group_name_H-M   'P 1'
#
loop_
_entity.id
_entity.type
_entity.pdbx_description
1 polymer ?
#
loop_
_entity_poly.entity_id
_entity_poly.type
_entity_poly.pdbx_seq_one_letter_code
_entity_poly.pdbx_strand_id
1 'polypeptide(L)'
;MSEQSDLKKIGHLYQTDKIDHGYLEIYENYFNKLQNKDLTILEIGIADGKSLLMWSDYFKNSKIIGIDIHKINLEEKKLNRKNIFIHQGSQSDKKFIDEIIKEYSEFDIIIDDGSHLAKDVKKSFELLFPSLKENGLYVIEDIQTSYNHFFGGNPFDLKYSNSHMNFFKQLTDSLNYQEIANPFYIEKKYDGKITNISFYHNMVFVRKGNNDKPSREVIKHSYEDMKFLEKSERTGKKLQYFVKYKIFYKLYTLLLFVINTLKKLILFRI
;
A
#
# COMPACT_ATOMS: atom_id res chain seq x y z
N MET A 1 -1.06 -21.39 -27.58
CA MET A 1 -2.05 -20.53 -26.92
C MET A 1 -1.93 -20.86 -25.42
N SER A 2 -1.49 -19.93 -24.57
CA SER A 2 -1.46 -20.14 -23.12
C SER A 2 -2.88 -20.35 -22.63
N GLU A 3 -3.08 -21.37 -21.80
CA GLU A 3 -4.38 -21.64 -21.19
C GLU A 3 -4.79 -20.40 -20.35
N GLN A 4 -5.99 -19.89 -20.59
CA GLN A 4 -6.51 -18.71 -19.89
C GLN A 4 -6.72 -19.09 -18.43
N SER A 5 -6.27 -18.23 -17.52
CA SER A 5 -6.39 -18.46 -16.09
C SER A 5 -7.84 -18.56 -15.60
N ASP A 6 -8.06 -19.22 -14.49
CA ASP A 6 -9.41 -19.40 -13.93
C ASP A 6 -10.03 -18.06 -13.54
N LEU A 7 -9.26 -17.13 -12.97
CA LEU A 7 -9.75 -15.79 -12.61
C LEU A 7 -10.21 -15.02 -13.85
N LYS A 8 -9.45 -15.09 -14.95
CA LYS A 8 -9.78 -14.43 -16.20
C LYS A 8 -11.04 -15.02 -16.86
N LYS A 9 -11.21 -16.36 -16.83
CA LYS A 9 -12.42 -17.03 -17.29
C LYS A 9 -13.66 -16.59 -16.50
N ILE A 10 -13.55 -16.54 -15.18
CA ILE A 10 -14.65 -16.11 -14.29
C ILE A 10 -14.93 -14.61 -14.50
N GLY A 11 -13.91 -13.77 -14.65
CA GLY A 11 -14.09 -12.36 -14.96
C GLY A 11 -14.88 -12.14 -16.25
N HIS A 12 -14.57 -12.86 -17.32
CA HIS A 12 -15.35 -12.81 -18.57
C HIS A 12 -16.80 -13.29 -18.39
N LEU A 13 -17.03 -14.31 -17.56
CA LEU A 13 -18.37 -14.81 -17.27
C LEU A 13 -19.26 -13.70 -16.68
N TYR A 14 -18.70 -12.90 -15.75
CA TYR A 14 -19.45 -11.82 -15.11
C TYR A 14 -19.30 -10.46 -15.80
N GLN A 15 -18.47 -10.36 -16.84
CA GLN A 15 -18.22 -9.10 -17.56
C GLN A 15 -17.83 -7.96 -16.61
N THR A 16 -16.93 -8.24 -15.67
CA THR A 16 -16.37 -7.21 -14.80
C THR A 16 -15.43 -6.30 -15.60
N ASP A 17 -15.45 -4.99 -15.31
CA ASP A 17 -14.60 -3.97 -15.91
C ASP A 17 -13.10 -4.18 -15.62
N LYS A 18 -12.77 -4.94 -14.57
CA LYS A 18 -11.38 -5.35 -14.24
C LYS A 18 -10.69 -6.10 -15.39
N ILE A 19 -11.46 -6.64 -16.36
CA ILE A 19 -10.93 -7.23 -17.61
C ILE A 19 -10.37 -6.14 -18.52
N ASP A 20 -11.18 -5.12 -18.78
CA ASP A 20 -10.85 -4.05 -19.71
C ASP A 20 -9.66 -3.21 -19.20
N HIS A 21 -9.53 -3.12 -17.89
CA HIS A 21 -8.40 -2.47 -17.22
C HIS A 21 -7.13 -3.34 -17.15
N GLY A 22 -7.23 -4.64 -17.50
CA GLY A 22 -6.09 -5.58 -17.43
C GLY A 22 -5.69 -5.97 -16.00
N TYR A 23 -6.54 -5.75 -15.01
CA TYR A 23 -6.22 -5.96 -13.60
C TYR A 23 -6.17 -7.44 -13.21
N LEU A 24 -6.93 -8.31 -13.88
CA LEU A 24 -7.04 -9.72 -13.50
C LEU A 24 -5.71 -10.47 -13.61
N GLU A 25 -4.84 -10.12 -14.57
CA GLU A 25 -3.51 -10.72 -14.68
C GLU A 25 -2.61 -10.34 -13.49
N ILE A 26 -2.76 -9.09 -12.99
CA ILE A 26 -2.03 -8.61 -11.83
C ILE A 26 -2.55 -9.32 -10.57
N TYR A 27 -3.86 -9.39 -10.39
CA TYR A 27 -4.48 -10.07 -9.27
C TYR A 27 -4.10 -11.55 -9.18
N GLU A 28 -4.00 -12.22 -10.30
CA GLU A 28 -3.67 -13.63 -10.34
C GLU A 28 -2.27 -13.94 -9.80
N ASN A 29 -1.30 -13.03 -9.99
CA ASN A 29 0.03 -13.17 -9.39
C ASN A 29 -0.01 -13.22 -7.86
N TYR A 30 -1.01 -12.60 -7.24
CA TYR A 30 -1.18 -12.58 -5.78
C TYR A 30 -2.15 -13.64 -5.28
N PHE A 31 -3.18 -13.97 -6.05
CA PHE A 31 -4.34 -14.71 -5.57
C PHE A 31 -4.37 -16.19 -5.95
N ASN A 32 -3.57 -16.63 -6.93
CA ASN A 32 -3.57 -18.02 -7.41
C ASN A 32 -3.34 -19.05 -6.29
N LYS A 33 -2.50 -18.73 -5.29
CA LYS A 33 -2.20 -19.60 -4.14
C LYS A 33 -3.21 -19.46 -3.01
N LEU A 34 -4.14 -18.53 -3.12
CA LEU A 34 -5.14 -18.19 -2.10
C LEU A 34 -6.54 -18.71 -2.42
N GLN A 35 -6.79 -19.18 -3.65
CA GLN A 35 -8.10 -19.53 -4.20
C GLN A 35 -8.92 -20.49 -3.32
N ASN A 36 -8.28 -21.45 -2.69
CA ASN A 36 -8.93 -22.48 -1.88
C ASN A 36 -8.89 -22.21 -0.36
N LYS A 37 -8.38 -21.03 0.04
CA LYS A 37 -8.29 -20.66 1.46
C LYS A 37 -9.61 -20.09 1.97
N ASP A 38 -9.82 -20.19 3.28
CA ASP A 38 -10.88 -19.48 4.00
C ASP A 38 -10.38 -18.08 4.34
N LEU A 39 -10.83 -17.09 3.56
CA LEU A 39 -10.40 -15.69 3.67
C LEU A 39 -11.59 -14.80 3.98
N THR A 40 -11.29 -13.65 4.56
CA THR A 40 -12.21 -12.52 4.70
C THR A 40 -11.73 -11.41 3.76
N ILE A 41 -12.51 -11.14 2.71
CA ILE A 41 -12.17 -10.22 1.63
C ILE A 41 -13.18 -9.07 1.64
N LEU A 42 -12.68 -7.84 1.70
CA LEU A 42 -13.49 -6.61 1.62
C LEU A 42 -13.23 -5.91 0.31
N GLU A 43 -14.28 -5.59 -0.45
CA GLU A 43 -14.23 -4.70 -1.61
C GLU A 43 -15.03 -3.43 -1.32
N ILE A 44 -14.40 -2.29 -1.56
CA ILE A 44 -14.97 -0.95 -1.45
C ILE A 44 -15.34 -0.48 -2.86
N GLY A 45 -16.59 -0.05 -3.07
CA GLY A 45 -17.09 0.28 -4.41
C GLY A 45 -17.43 -0.98 -5.20
N ILE A 46 -18.69 -1.36 -5.17
CA ILE A 46 -19.12 -2.62 -5.80
C ILE A 46 -20.05 -2.40 -7.00
N ALA A 47 -20.40 -1.17 -7.26
CA ALA A 47 -21.20 -0.76 -8.41
C ALA A 47 -22.39 -1.71 -8.69
N ASP A 48 -22.34 -2.49 -9.78
CA ASP A 48 -23.36 -3.46 -10.13
C ASP A 48 -23.14 -4.87 -9.54
N GLY A 49 -22.07 -5.08 -8.76
CA GLY A 49 -21.75 -6.31 -8.04
C GLY A 49 -21.10 -7.42 -8.87
N LYS A 50 -20.72 -7.15 -10.11
CA LYS A 50 -20.08 -8.16 -10.98
C LYS A 50 -18.77 -8.66 -10.42
N SER A 51 -17.96 -7.77 -9.84
CA SER A 51 -16.70 -8.11 -9.16
C SER A 51 -16.95 -9.03 -7.96
N LEU A 52 -17.99 -8.76 -7.14
CA LEU A 52 -18.33 -9.63 -6.01
C LEU A 52 -18.73 -11.04 -6.45
N LEU A 53 -19.47 -11.15 -7.56
CA LEU A 53 -19.82 -12.46 -8.14
C LEU A 53 -18.57 -13.19 -8.60
N MET A 54 -17.65 -12.49 -9.26
CA MET A 54 -16.35 -13.03 -9.68
C MET A 54 -15.54 -13.50 -8.47
N TRP A 55 -15.39 -12.68 -7.44
CA TRP A 55 -14.66 -13.06 -6.23
C TRP A 55 -15.31 -14.23 -5.51
N SER A 56 -16.64 -14.26 -5.43
CA SER A 56 -17.39 -15.36 -4.80
C SER A 56 -17.15 -16.71 -5.48
N ASP A 57 -17.01 -16.73 -6.80
CA ASP A 57 -16.73 -17.96 -7.55
C ASP A 57 -15.24 -18.32 -7.54
N TYR A 58 -14.36 -17.33 -7.50
CA TYR A 58 -12.93 -17.58 -7.44
C TYR A 58 -12.49 -18.03 -6.05
N PHE A 59 -12.99 -17.40 -4.97
CA PHE A 59 -12.67 -17.72 -3.58
C PHE A 59 -13.83 -18.45 -2.89
N LYS A 60 -14.13 -19.66 -3.33
CA LYS A 60 -15.33 -20.43 -2.95
C LYS A 60 -15.49 -20.65 -1.45
N ASN A 61 -14.39 -20.69 -0.70
CA ASN A 61 -14.38 -20.93 0.75
C ASN A 61 -14.33 -19.63 1.58
N SER A 62 -14.33 -18.48 0.93
CA SER A 62 -14.07 -17.19 1.57
C SER A 62 -15.36 -16.38 1.77
N LYS A 63 -15.32 -15.45 2.72
CA LYS A 63 -16.34 -14.42 2.89
C LYS A 63 -15.99 -13.23 2.00
N ILE A 64 -16.94 -12.80 1.18
CA ILE A 64 -16.80 -11.65 0.29
C ILE A 64 -17.71 -10.55 0.82
N ILE A 65 -17.11 -9.50 1.35
CA ILE A 65 -17.79 -8.34 1.89
C ILE A 65 -17.69 -7.20 0.88
N GLY A 66 -18.80 -6.61 0.52
CA GLY A 66 -18.86 -5.44 -0.34
C GLY A 66 -19.45 -4.25 0.40
N ILE A 67 -18.83 -3.07 0.24
CA ILE A 67 -19.40 -1.81 0.72
C ILE A 67 -19.57 -0.84 -0.43
N ASP A 68 -20.70 -0.12 -0.44
CA ASP A 68 -20.98 0.92 -1.42
C ASP A 68 -21.78 2.04 -0.77
N ILE A 69 -21.62 3.26 -1.26
CA ILE A 69 -22.43 4.40 -0.81
C ILE A 69 -23.88 4.28 -1.31
N HIS A 70 -24.07 3.63 -2.45
CA HIS A 70 -25.36 3.41 -3.05
C HIS A 70 -25.99 2.09 -2.57
N LYS A 71 -27.31 2.10 -2.49
CA LYS A 71 -28.05 0.88 -2.18
C LYS A 71 -28.05 -0.07 -3.38
N ILE A 72 -27.64 -1.30 -3.15
CA ILE A 72 -27.59 -2.35 -4.16
C ILE A 72 -28.86 -3.24 -4.05
N ASN A 73 -29.51 -3.49 -5.18
CA ASN A 73 -30.60 -4.47 -5.24
C ASN A 73 -30.04 -5.88 -5.40
N LEU A 74 -29.99 -6.63 -4.30
CA LEU A 74 -29.36 -7.95 -4.23
C LEU A 74 -30.04 -8.98 -5.15
N GLU A 75 -31.34 -8.93 -5.29
CA GLU A 75 -32.12 -9.87 -6.14
C GLU A 75 -31.88 -9.59 -7.61
N GLU A 76 -32.02 -8.35 -8.03
CA GLU A 76 -31.79 -7.91 -9.41
C GLU A 76 -30.34 -8.24 -9.85
N LYS A 77 -29.36 -8.03 -8.99
CA LYS A 77 -27.95 -8.26 -9.29
C LYS A 77 -27.47 -9.69 -9.02
N LYS A 78 -28.36 -10.61 -8.62
CA LYS A 78 -28.03 -12.02 -8.29
C LYS A 78 -26.97 -12.17 -7.20
N LEU A 79 -26.89 -11.22 -6.29
CA LEU A 79 -25.89 -11.14 -5.22
C LEU A 79 -26.34 -11.89 -3.94
N ASN A 80 -27.50 -12.51 -3.93
CA ASN A 80 -28.01 -13.30 -2.81
C ASN A 80 -27.29 -14.66 -2.73
N ARG A 81 -26.02 -14.65 -2.33
CA ARG A 81 -25.19 -15.83 -2.14
C ARG A 81 -24.76 -15.95 -0.68
N LYS A 82 -24.56 -17.17 -0.21
CA LYS A 82 -24.23 -17.45 1.20
C LYS A 82 -22.92 -16.83 1.67
N ASN A 83 -21.99 -16.58 0.75
CA ASN A 83 -20.68 -16.03 1.05
C ASN A 83 -20.51 -14.57 0.65
N ILE A 84 -21.56 -13.89 0.18
CA ILE A 84 -21.55 -12.45 -0.15
C ILE A 84 -22.34 -11.68 0.92
N PHE A 85 -21.71 -10.65 1.46
CA PHE A 85 -22.26 -9.74 2.48
C PHE A 85 -22.13 -8.31 1.97
N ILE A 86 -23.22 -7.55 1.94
CA ILE A 86 -23.22 -6.20 1.38
C ILE A 86 -23.74 -5.21 2.41
N HIS A 87 -22.98 -4.11 2.57
CA HIS A 87 -23.32 -3.02 3.48
C HIS A 87 -23.36 -1.70 2.72
N GLN A 88 -24.33 -0.85 3.05
CA GLN A 88 -24.45 0.46 2.48
C GLN A 88 -23.82 1.51 3.40
N GLY A 89 -22.83 2.23 2.90
CA GLY A 89 -22.17 3.30 3.63
C GLY A 89 -20.94 3.85 2.92
N SER A 90 -20.39 4.93 3.45
CA SER A 90 -19.24 5.61 2.86
C SER A 90 -17.93 5.03 3.36
N GLN A 91 -16.97 4.79 2.44
CA GLN A 91 -15.60 4.36 2.75
C GLN A 91 -14.83 5.32 3.66
N SER A 92 -15.22 6.59 3.70
CA SER A 92 -14.58 7.62 4.51
C SER A 92 -15.33 7.93 5.82
N ASP A 93 -16.49 7.33 6.05
CA ASP A 93 -17.22 7.45 7.31
C ASP A 93 -16.63 6.52 8.38
N LYS A 94 -15.94 7.12 9.34
CA LYS A 94 -15.30 6.37 10.42
C LYS A 94 -16.27 5.49 11.21
N LYS A 95 -17.48 5.99 11.51
CA LYS A 95 -18.46 5.25 12.30
C LYS A 95 -18.92 4.00 11.58
N PHE A 96 -19.26 4.13 10.30
CA PHE A 96 -19.63 3.01 9.44
C PHE A 96 -18.49 1.99 9.32
N ILE A 97 -17.27 2.44 9.06
CA ILE A 97 -16.11 1.54 8.95
C ILE A 97 -15.81 0.83 10.29
N ASP A 98 -15.94 1.53 11.42
CA ASP A 98 -15.78 0.90 12.75
C ASP A 98 -16.85 -0.21 12.99
N GLU A 99 -18.09 -0.04 12.49
CA GLU A 99 -19.14 -1.07 12.53
C GLU A 99 -18.76 -2.29 11.68
N ILE A 100 -18.25 -2.08 10.47
CA ILE A 100 -17.74 -3.15 9.59
C ILE A 100 -16.57 -3.91 10.26
N ILE A 101 -15.61 -3.19 10.81
CA ILE A 101 -14.49 -3.81 11.53
C ILE A 101 -14.98 -4.59 12.75
N LYS A 102 -15.95 -4.08 13.49
CA LYS A 102 -16.52 -4.77 14.63
C LYS A 102 -17.21 -6.08 14.24
N GLU A 103 -17.87 -6.11 13.08
CA GLU A 103 -18.60 -7.29 12.60
C GLU A 103 -17.64 -8.40 12.08
N TYR A 104 -16.61 -8.01 11.32
CA TYR A 104 -15.72 -8.97 10.63
C TYR A 104 -14.35 -9.14 11.29
N SER A 105 -13.98 -8.28 12.23
CA SER A 105 -12.72 -8.24 12.98
C SER A 105 -11.50 -7.93 12.14
N GLU A 106 -11.06 -8.83 11.27
CA GLU A 106 -9.85 -8.70 10.46
C GLU A 106 -10.07 -9.19 9.03
N PHE A 107 -9.33 -8.60 8.09
CA PHE A 107 -9.40 -8.92 6.67
C PHE A 107 -8.09 -9.51 6.16
N ASP A 108 -8.17 -10.51 5.28
CA ASP A 108 -7.03 -11.04 4.55
C ASP A 108 -6.68 -10.17 3.34
N ILE A 109 -7.70 -9.65 2.68
CA ILE A 109 -7.59 -8.80 1.48
C ILE A 109 -8.59 -7.67 1.59
N ILE A 110 -8.14 -6.45 1.30
CA ILE A 110 -8.99 -5.27 1.12
C ILE A 110 -8.71 -4.70 -0.27
N ILE A 111 -9.76 -4.48 -1.05
CA ILE A 111 -9.71 -3.89 -2.39
C ILE A 111 -10.44 -2.55 -2.32
N ASP A 112 -9.75 -1.45 -2.59
CA ASP A 112 -10.32 -0.10 -2.66
C ASP A 112 -10.49 0.30 -4.12
N ASP A 113 -11.70 0.11 -4.60
CA ASP A 113 -12.21 0.45 -5.94
C ASP A 113 -13.42 1.41 -5.81
N GLY A 114 -13.37 2.29 -4.80
CA GLY A 114 -14.49 3.11 -4.39
C GLY A 114 -14.61 4.44 -5.13
N SER A 115 -14.60 5.55 -4.40
CA SER A 115 -14.83 6.89 -4.97
C SER A 115 -13.67 7.41 -5.82
N HIS A 116 -12.51 6.85 -5.72
CA HIS A 116 -11.23 7.30 -6.30
C HIS A 116 -10.83 8.75 -5.91
N LEU A 117 -11.59 9.39 -5.03
CA LEU A 117 -11.23 10.71 -4.50
C LEU A 117 -10.03 10.59 -3.57
N ALA A 118 -9.00 11.38 -3.81
CA ALA A 118 -7.75 11.32 -3.05
C ALA A 118 -7.93 11.37 -1.52
N LYS A 119 -8.90 12.16 -1.04
CA LYS A 119 -9.24 12.25 0.38
C LYS A 119 -9.86 10.97 0.93
N ASP A 120 -10.75 10.33 0.14
CA ASP A 120 -11.50 9.14 0.58
C ASP A 120 -10.61 7.90 0.53
N VAL A 121 -9.82 7.72 -0.55
CA VAL A 121 -8.84 6.63 -0.66
C VAL A 121 -7.81 6.67 0.47
N LYS A 122 -7.28 7.86 0.81
CA LYS A 122 -6.39 8.00 1.96
C LYS A 122 -7.11 7.68 3.28
N LYS A 123 -8.35 8.13 3.41
CA LYS A 123 -9.13 7.94 4.63
C LYS A 123 -9.52 6.47 4.83
N SER A 124 -9.98 5.77 3.78
CA SER A 124 -10.28 4.34 3.84
C SER A 124 -9.05 3.52 4.20
N PHE A 125 -7.88 3.83 3.59
CA PHE A 125 -6.62 3.19 3.96
C PHE A 125 -6.26 3.43 5.43
N GLU A 126 -6.38 4.66 5.92
CA GLU A 126 -6.10 5.00 7.34
C GLU A 126 -6.99 4.26 8.34
N LEU A 127 -8.24 4.01 7.97
CA LEU A 127 -9.23 3.36 8.81
C LEU A 127 -9.09 1.82 8.76
N LEU A 128 -8.89 1.26 7.57
CA LEU A 128 -8.98 -0.18 7.33
C LEU A 128 -7.63 -0.91 7.37
N PHE A 129 -6.50 -0.26 7.05
CA PHE A 129 -5.19 -0.92 7.08
C PHE A 129 -4.84 -1.51 8.45
N PRO A 130 -5.22 -0.90 9.59
CA PRO A 130 -5.01 -1.52 10.91
C PRO A 130 -5.73 -2.86 11.10
N SER A 131 -6.91 -3.06 10.50
CA SER A 131 -7.70 -4.28 10.56
C SER A 131 -7.30 -5.35 9.51
N LEU A 132 -6.30 -5.07 8.69
CA LEU A 132 -5.73 -6.07 7.81
C LEU A 132 -4.94 -7.08 8.65
N LYS A 133 -5.08 -8.37 8.37
CA LYS A 133 -4.29 -9.43 9.03
C LYS A 133 -2.80 -9.29 8.72
N GLU A 134 -1.98 -9.93 9.53
CA GLU A 134 -0.54 -10.08 9.23
C GLU A 134 -0.35 -10.83 7.90
N ASN A 135 0.50 -10.30 7.02
CA ASN A 135 0.67 -10.70 5.61
C ASN A 135 -0.52 -10.44 4.68
N GLY A 136 -1.57 -9.79 5.17
CA GLY A 136 -2.71 -9.37 4.36
C GLY A 136 -2.35 -8.32 3.31
N LEU A 137 -3.23 -8.16 2.33
CA LEU A 137 -3.06 -7.25 1.19
C LEU A 137 -4.11 -6.14 1.19
N TYR A 138 -3.67 -4.90 1.07
CA TYR A 138 -4.51 -3.76 0.70
C TYR A 138 -4.21 -3.38 -0.75
N VAL A 139 -5.23 -3.43 -1.59
CA VAL A 139 -5.12 -3.10 -3.03
C VAL A 139 -5.87 -1.81 -3.28
N ILE A 140 -5.30 -0.92 -4.05
CA ILE A 140 -5.92 0.30 -4.54
C ILE A 140 -6.00 0.21 -6.05
N GLU A 141 -7.22 0.33 -6.60
CA GLU A 141 -7.48 0.43 -8.02
C GLU A 141 -7.56 1.89 -8.46
N ASP A 142 -7.46 2.13 -9.75
CA ASP A 142 -7.64 3.42 -10.43
C ASP A 142 -6.82 4.59 -9.87
N ILE A 143 -5.59 4.29 -9.43
CA ILE A 143 -4.71 5.30 -8.84
C ILE A 143 -4.29 6.42 -9.83
N GLN A 144 -4.51 6.25 -11.15
CA GLN A 144 -4.30 7.29 -12.17
C GLN A 144 -5.18 8.52 -11.96
N THR A 145 -6.29 8.40 -11.23
CA THR A 145 -7.13 9.54 -10.82
C THR A 145 -6.36 10.57 -10.01
N SER A 146 -5.21 10.20 -9.44
CA SER A 146 -4.23 11.11 -8.83
C SER A 146 -3.70 12.20 -9.75
N TYR A 147 -3.80 12.02 -11.06
CA TYR A 147 -3.39 13.00 -12.08
C TYR A 147 -4.56 13.85 -12.57
N ASN A 148 -5.72 13.75 -11.93
CA ASN A 148 -6.92 14.47 -12.30
C ASN A 148 -7.42 15.31 -11.11
N HIS A 149 -7.58 16.63 -11.33
CA HIS A 149 -8.02 17.55 -10.28
C HIS A 149 -9.45 17.30 -9.76
N PHE A 150 -10.33 16.72 -10.58
CA PHE A 150 -11.69 16.35 -10.15
C PHE A 150 -11.70 15.30 -9.04
N PHE A 151 -10.64 14.46 -8.99
CA PHE A 151 -10.47 13.46 -7.93
C PHE A 151 -9.54 13.94 -6.80
N GLY A 152 -9.21 15.24 -6.77
CA GLY A 152 -8.30 15.80 -5.77
C GLY A 152 -6.81 15.53 -6.06
N GLY A 153 -6.50 15.18 -7.31
CA GLY A 153 -5.13 15.05 -7.83
C GLY A 153 -4.61 16.34 -8.46
N ASN A 154 -3.42 16.28 -9.06
CA ASN A 154 -2.84 17.39 -9.78
C ASN A 154 -2.03 16.92 -11.00
N PRO A 155 -2.45 17.21 -12.24
CA PRO A 155 -1.73 16.81 -13.45
C PRO A 155 -0.43 17.58 -13.68
N PHE A 156 -0.25 18.74 -13.07
CA PHE A 156 0.91 19.63 -13.26
C PHE A 156 1.98 19.45 -12.19
N ASP A 157 1.62 18.89 -11.03
CA ASP A 157 2.56 18.64 -9.93
C ASP A 157 2.52 17.16 -9.51
N LEU A 158 3.45 16.38 -10.03
CA LEU A 158 3.57 14.95 -9.72
C LEU A 158 4.00 14.66 -8.27
N LYS A 159 4.39 15.69 -7.51
CA LYS A 159 4.74 15.63 -6.09
C LYS A 159 3.64 16.23 -5.21
N TYR A 160 2.47 16.50 -5.77
CA TYR A 160 1.36 17.11 -5.04
C TYR A 160 1.00 16.28 -3.80
N SER A 161 1.20 16.87 -2.63
CA SER A 161 1.10 16.19 -1.33
C SER A 161 -0.28 15.61 -1.03
N ASN A 162 -1.33 16.20 -1.62
CA ASN A 162 -2.71 15.75 -1.39
C ASN A 162 -3.14 14.61 -2.31
N SER A 163 -2.38 14.26 -3.37
CA SER A 163 -2.72 13.13 -4.22
C SER A 163 -2.52 11.81 -3.46
N HIS A 164 -3.39 10.83 -3.74
CA HIS A 164 -3.24 9.50 -3.14
C HIS A 164 -2.04 8.75 -3.72
N MET A 165 -1.66 8.93 -5.00
CA MET A 165 -0.41 8.39 -5.54
C MET A 165 0.80 8.85 -4.72
N ASN A 166 0.89 10.16 -4.37
CA ASN A 166 2.01 10.65 -3.59
C ASN A 166 1.97 10.13 -2.14
N PHE A 167 0.79 9.95 -1.56
CA PHE A 167 0.63 9.30 -0.27
C PHE A 167 1.23 7.88 -0.29
N PHE A 168 0.90 7.04 -1.26
CA PHE A 168 1.44 5.68 -1.36
C PHE A 168 2.95 5.67 -1.70
N LYS A 169 3.44 6.60 -2.52
CA LYS A 169 4.88 6.77 -2.74
C LYS A 169 5.63 7.08 -1.45
N GLN A 170 5.06 7.89 -0.55
CA GLN A 170 5.69 8.22 0.73
C GLN A 170 5.73 7.05 1.71
N LEU A 171 4.89 6.03 1.55
CA LEU A 171 4.95 4.81 2.37
C LEU A 171 6.22 4.00 2.12
N THR A 172 6.96 4.25 1.02
CA THR A 172 8.28 3.65 0.79
C THR A 172 9.30 4.08 1.86
N ASP A 173 9.15 5.28 2.42
CA ASP A 173 9.96 5.72 3.56
C ASP A 173 9.63 4.86 4.80
N SER A 174 8.34 4.57 5.04
CA SER A 174 7.92 3.71 6.15
C SER A 174 8.39 2.25 5.99
N LEU A 175 8.49 1.77 4.74
CA LEU A 175 9.06 0.45 4.44
C LEU A 175 10.55 0.37 4.83
N ASN A 176 11.28 1.48 4.72
CA ASN A 176 12.71 1.56 4.96
C ASN A 176 13.07 2.41 6.20
N TYR A 177 12.12 2.65 7.11
CA TYR A 177 12.29 3.63 8.19
C TYR A 177 13.48 3.34 9.10
N GLN A 178 13.86 2.07 9.28
CA GLN A 178 15.00 1.66 10.09
C GLN A 178 16.35 2.15 9.55
N GLU A 179 16.42 2.44 8.23
CA GLU A 179 17.62 2.90 7.54
C GLU A 179 17.69 4.44 7.50
N ILE A 180 16.68 5.15 8.01
CA ILE A 180 16.64 6.62 8.00
C ILE A 180 17.64 7.16 9.02
N ALA A 181 18.75 7.68 8.52
CA ALA A 181 19.84 8.23 9.33
C ALA A 181 19.57 9.64 9.91
N ASN A 182 18.34 10.15 9.79
CA ASN A 182 17.94 11.45 10.34
C ASN A 182 17.82 11.37 11.87
N PRO A 183 18.62 12.08 12.66
CA PRO A 183 18.55 12.04 14.13
C PRO A 183 17.26 12.62 14.71
N PHE A 184 16.53 13.40 13.91
CA PHE A 184 15.25 14.01 14.27
C PHE A 184 14.06 13.28 13.66
N TYR A 185 14.27 12.09 13.07
CA TYR A 185 13.18 11.31 12.52
C TYR A 185 12.23 10.88 13.64
N ILE A 186 10.96 11.20 13.45
CA ILE A 186 9.86 10.78 14.32
C ILE A 186 9.13 9.65 13.59
N GLU A 187 9.02 8.50 14.24
CA GLU A 187 8.31 7.35 13.69
C GLU A 187 6.89 7.72 13.27
N LYS A 188 6.53 7.28 12.07
CA LYS A 188 5.21 7.50 11.47
C LYS A 188 4.28 6.32 11.73
N LYS A 189 3.00 6.51 11.51
CA LYS A 189 1.92 5.53 11.78
C LYS A 189 2.17 4.15 11.17
N TYR A 190 2.82 4.07 10.02
CA TYR A 190 2.98 2.83 9.24
C TYR A 190 4.40 2.24 9.31
N ASP A 191 5.32 2.89 10.03
CA ASP A 191 6.67 2.40 10.20
C ASP A 191 6.66 1.03 10.89
N GLY A 192 7.44 0.09 10.36
CA GLY A 192 7.49 -1.28 10.83
C GLY A 192 6.28 -2.16 10.51
N LYS A 193 5.26 -1.62 9.82
CA LYS A 193 3.98 -2.34 9.58
C LYS A 193 3.76 -2.71 8.12
N ILE A 194 4.68 -2.36 7.23
CA ILE A 194 4.61 -2.62 5.80
C ILE A 194 5.83 -3.43 5.39
N THR A 195 5.63 -4.54 4.69
CA THR A 195 6.70 -5.42 4.21
C THR A 195 6.89 -5.37 2.69
N ASN A 196 5.91 -4.88 1.95
CA ASN A 196 5.99 -4.72 0.51
C ASN A 196 5.04 -3.63 0.03
N ILE A 197 5.47 -2.88 -0.98
CA ILE A 197 4.62 -1.97 -1.77
C ILE A 197 4.96 -2.23 -3.24
N SER A 198 3.96 -2.57 -4.03
CA SER A 198 4.10 -2.81 -5.47
C SER A 198 3.21 -1.85 -6.24
N PHE A 199 3.79 -1.16 -7.22
CA PHE A 199 3.08 -0.27 -8.13
C PHE A 199 2.97 -0.94 -9.49
N TYR A 200 1.76 -0.99 -10.02
CA TYR A 200 1.44 -1.44 -11.37
C TYR A 200 0.77 -0.29 -12.14
N HIS A 201 0.49 -0.50 -13.42
CA HIS A 201 -0.34 0.43 -14.16
C HIS A 201 -1.71 0.52 -13.49
N ASN A 202 -2.04 1.70 -12.99
CA ASN A 202 -3.29 2.04 -12.29
C ASN A 202 -3.58 1.30 -10.98
N MET A 203 -2.65 0.51 -10.45
CA MET A 203 -2.86 -0.23 -9.19
C MET A 203 -1.69 -0.09 -8.21
N VAL A 204 -2.00 -0.13 -6.92
CA VAL A 204 -1.00 -0.24 -5.85
C VAL A 204 -1.39 -1.36 -4.89
N PHE A 205 -0.43 -2.19 -4.55
CA PHE A 205 -0.55 -3.26 -3.55
C PHE A 205 0.32 -2.93 -2.34
N VAL A 206 -0.26 -2.94 -1.15
CA VAL A 206 0.44 -2.74 0.11
C VAL A 206 0.26 -3.99 0.98
N ARG A 207 1.37 -4.65 1.32
CA ARG A 207 1.34 -5.81 2.21
C ARG A 207 1.63 -5.38 3.64
N LYS A 208 0.71 -5.69 4.55
CA LYS A 208 0.95 -5.54 5.99
C LYS A 208 1.89 -6.63 6.48
N GLY A 209 2.72 -6.29 7.45
CA GLY A 209 3.62 -7.25 8.09
C GLY A 209 4.60 -6.56 9.02
N ASN A 210 5.25 -7.36 9.86
CA ASN A 210 6.28 -6.84 10.75
C ASN A 210 7.59 -6.61 9.98
N ASN A 211 8.05 -5.36 9.96
CA ASN A 211 9.27 -4.90 9.31
C ASN A 211 10.06 -3.98 10.24
N ASP A 212 10.36 -4.46 11.46
CA ASP A 212 11.03 -3.70 12.52
C ASP A 212 12.55 -3.97 12.64
N LYS A 213 13.11 -4.82 11.78
CA LYS A 213 14.52 -5.21 11.86
C LYS A 213 15.39 -4.37 10.92
N PRO A 214 16.41 -3.69 11.46
CA PRO A 214 17.36 -2.95 10.61
C PRO A 214 18.21 -3.89 9.76
N SER A 215 18.57 -3.44 8.55
CA SER A 215 19.43 -4.16 7.61
C SER A 215 20.89 -4.08 8.04
N ARG A 216 21.28 -4.88 9.03
CA ARG A 216 22.66 -4.87 9.58
C ARG A 216 23.74 -5.28 8.56
N GLU A 217 23.38 -6.10 7.57
CA GLU A 217 24.32 -6.65 6.60
C GLU A 217 24.65 -5.66 5.47
N VAL A 218 23.67 -4.87 5.02
CA VAL A 218 23.88 -3.87 3.96
C VAL A 218 24.92 -2.81 4.39
N ILE A 219 24.87 -2.39 5.65
CA ILE A 219 25.87 -1.45 6.18
C ILE A 219 27.26 -2.08 6.17
N LYS A 220 27.40 -3.35 6.51
CA LYS A 220 28.69 -4.05 6.54
C LYS A 220 29.30 -4.20 5.13
N HIS A 221 28.50 -4.66 4.17
CA HIS A 221 28.96 -4.84 2.78
C HIS A 221 29.24 -3.52 2.05
N SER A 222 28.42 -2.49 2.22
CA SER A 222 28.64 -1.19 1.59
C SER A 222 29.96 -0.51 2.05
N TYR A 223 30.45 -0.83 3.23
CA TYR A 223 31.74 -0.35 3.70
C TYR A 223 32.93 -1.19 3.21
N GLU A 224 32.76 -2.50 3.04
CA GLU A 224 33.81 -3.42 2.57
C GLU A 224 34.02 -3.31 1.05
N ASP A 225 32.96 -3.06 0.29
CA ASP A 225 32.97 -2.99 -1.19
C ASP A 225 33.33 -1.60 -1.75
N MET A 226 33.27 -0.56 -0.94
CA MET A 226 33.64 0.77 -1.39
C MET A 226 35.20 0.94 -1.41
N LYS A 227 35.86 0.41 -2.47
CA LYS A 227 37.28 0.71 -2.82
C LYS A 227 37.61 2.21 -2.85
N PHE A 228 36.60 3.05 -2.92
CA PHE A 228 36.69 4.50 -2.78
C PHE A 228 37.20 4.94 -1.42
N LEU A 229 37.18 4.06 -0.42
CA LEU A 229 37.61 4.30 0.94
C LEU A 229 39.01 3.73 1.27
N GLU A 230 39.78 3.24 0.29
CA GLU A 230 41.16 2.79 0.52
C GLU A 230 42.06 3.87 1.16
N LYS A 231 41.75 5.15 0.93
CA LYS A 231 42.37 6.26 1.63
C LYS A 231 41.81 6.52 3.04
N SER A 232 40.73 5.84 3.42
CA SER A 232 39.97 6.06 4.65
C SER A 232 39.85 4.84 5.57
N GLU A 233 40.68 3.80 5.43
CA GLU A 233 40.64 2.66 6.37
C GLU A 233 40.64 3.10 7.85
N ARG A 234 41.38 4.18 8.16
CA ARG A 234 41.36 4.81 9.48
C ARG A 234 40.02 5.48 9.79
N THR A 235 39.35 6.04 8.77
CA THR A 235 38.07 6.72 8.92
C THR A 235 36.92 5.68 8.96
N GLY A 236 36.99 4.60 8.16
CA GLY A 236 36.02 3.52 8.17
C GLY A 236 35.99 2.77 9.50
N LYS A 237 37.16 2.42 10.07
CA LYS A 237 37.25 1.84 11.41
C LYS A 237 36.73 2.78 12.51
N LYS A 238 36.99 4.07 12.41
CA LYS A 238 36.42 5.08 13.30
C LYS A 238 34.88 5.17 13.11
N LEU A 239 34.37 5.11 11.87
CA LEU A 239 32.96 5.16 11.61
C LEU A 239 32.21 3.91 12.13
N GLN A 240 32.79 2.70 12.02
CA GLN A 240 32.28 1.50 12.67
C GLN A 240 32.23 1.62 14.19
N TYR A 241 33.22 2.30 14.77
CA TYR A 241 33.23 2.62 16.18
C TYR A 241 32.12 3.63 16.53
N PHE A 242 31.88 4.62 15.66
CA PHE A 242 30.80 5.61 15.82
C PHE A 242 29.39 5.00 15.63
N VAL A 243 29.19 4.05 14.71
CA VAL A 243 27.93 3.32 14.53
C VAL A 243 27.58 2.50 15.78
N LYS A 244 28.59 1.98 16.50
CA LYS A 244 28.40 1.30 17.78
C LYS A 244 27.87 2.24 18.88
N TYR A 245 28.08 3.54 18.73
CA TYR A 245 27.57 4.58 19.63
C TYR A 245 26.53 5.44 18.90
N LYS A 246 25.28 5.02 18.92
CA LYS A 246 24.10 5.66 18.27
C LYS A 246 24.07 7.21 18.43
N ILE A 247 24.59 7.74 19.52
CA ILE A 247 24.65 9.18 19.81
C ILE A 247 25.67 9.91 18.90
N PHE A 248 26.84 9.34 18.69
CA PHE A 248 27.88 9.98 17.85
C PHE A 248 27.52 9.93 16.36
N TYR A 249 26.84 8.88 15.90
CA TYR A 249 26.32 8.81 14.54
C TYR A 249 25.28 9.91 14.30
N LYS A 250 24.36 10.11 15.24
CA LYS A 250 23.37 11.19 15.18
C LYS A 250 24.03 12.59 15.14
N LEU A 251 25.07 12.82 15.90
CA LEU A 251 25.83 14.07 15.87
C LEU A 251 26.59 14.28 14.56
N TYR A 252 27.15 13.22 13.99
CA TYR A 252 27.85 13.28 12.69
C TYR A 252 26.88 13.58 11.54
N THR A 253 25.71 12.91 11.48
CA THR A 253 24.69 13.19 10.48
C THR A 253 24.13 14.61 10.61
N LEU A 254 23.97 15.12 11.83
CA LEU A 254 23.58 16.50 12.08
C LEU A 254 24.63 17.49 11.53
N LEU A 255 25.90 17.22 11.78
CA LEU A 255 27.00 18.05 11.27
C LEU A 255 27.03 18.07 9.74
N LEU A 256 26.86 16.91 9.08
CA LEU A 256 26.79 16.82 7.63
C LEU A 256 25.55 17.58 7.06
N PHE A 257 24.41 17.51 7.74
CA PHE A 257 23.23 18.26 7.36
C PHE A 257 23.47 19.77 7.42
N VAL A 258 24.07 20.26 8.51
CA VAL A 258 24.43 21.69 8.66
C VAL A 258 25.40 22.13 7.58
N ILE A 259 26.47 21.36 7.32
CA ILE A 259 27.45 21.65 6.27
C ILE A 259 26.80 21.72 4.89
N ASN A 260 25.95 20.75 4.55
CA ASN A 260 25.25 20.72 3.26
C ASN A 260 24.24 21.87 3.10
N THR A 261 23.58 22.26 4.19
CA THR A 261 22.66 23.39 4.20
C THR A 261 23.42 24.73 4.00
N LEU A 262 24.53 24.90 4.69
CA LEU A 262 25.42 26.07 4.52
C LEU A 262 26.00 26.16 3.11
N LYS A 263 26.46 25.03 2.53
CA LYS A 263 26.92 24.98 1.13
C LYS A 263 25.81 25.41 0.14
N LYS A 264 24.57 24.97 0.33
CA LYS A 264 23.44 25.39 -0.50
C LYS A 264 23.18 26.90 -0.38
N LEU A 265 23.23 27.44 0.84
CA LEU A 265 23.02 28.89 1.08
C LEU A 265 24.14 29.74 0.45
N ILE A 266 25.37 29.23 0.41
CA ILE A 266 26.51 29.93 -0.22
C ILE A 266 26.37 29.88 -1.75
N LEU A 267 25.98 28.74 -2.33
CA LEU A 267 25.79 28.57 -3.78
C LEU A 267 24.58 29.35 -4.34
N PHE A 268 23.63 29.72 -3.51
CA PHE A 268 22.49 30.60 -3.90
C PHE A 268 22.80 32.10 -3.82
N ARG A 269 24.00 32.47 -3.36
CA ARG A 269 24.46 33.89 -3.27
C ARG A 269 25.51 34.27 -4.32
N ILE A 270 25.84 33.37 -5.23
CA ILE A 270 26.66 33.59 -6.43
C ILE A 270 25.80 33.41 -7.66
#